data_6e64c53407ead66f93b59d9d615daac4
#
_entry.id   6e64c53407ead66f93b59d9d615daac4
#
_cell.length_a   1.000
_cell.length_b   1.000
_cell.length_c   1.000
_cell.angle_alpha   90.00
_cell.angle_beta   90.00
_cell.angle_gamma   90.00
#
_symmetry.space_group_name_H-M   'P 1'
#
loop_
_entity.id
_entity.type
_entity.pdbx_description
1 polymer ?
#
loop_
_entity_poly.entity_id
_entity_poly.type
_entity_poly.pdbx_seq_one_letter_code
_entity_poly.pdbx_strand_id
1 'polypeptide(L)'
;MKFLAAVIIIFISLFCRAQQADKPGVWWKETTIYQIYPRSFSDSNNDGIGDLRGIINKLDYAKDMGFETIWVSPFYESPQADFGYDISNYYAIAPEYGTLATVDSLIAETHKRGMKIVFDLVLNHTSDQHPWFKESASSKNNPKADWYVWRDGRGKNGKRPPNNWYNVISQKGWTYSKQRGQWYYSAFLNFQPDLNYRNPDVKASMFNVVKHWLGSGVDGIRLDIFNCIMEDSLLRDNPKVLTYVPAAQHLKTKFQNRTNNINHPDNFTLAKELRDTIDKFSNPPRFMVGEAVGSVNDNMPLVGKNADGLNLVFLFDMIFYDFKPKFFRDRIKLYEGLCPTPLTPNIVFGNHDNNRSINRIKNNLQKARLLALFQLTARGVPVIYYGEEIGMENVNIPKKDAKDPISAMMKSVPQFIRKKLPVPLNRDVCRTPMQWDTTTNAGFSTIKPWLPIGADAKQRNVQTQAVDSISLLNTYRNLLHLRDSVTTLKCGDIIVNNVGKKRKVLSYLRHYKDAEYYVFMNFSKRKVELPNEVRMLFSTIYTLNTGDNFTNDIITLTPYGGIVLKCQGPKGQSDDLNYKGE
;
A
#
# COMPACT_ATOMS: atom_id res chain seq x y z
N MET A 1 -13.81 -1.99 51.73
CA MET A 1 -14.71 -1.33 50.75
C MET A 1 -14.03 -0.58 49.60
N LYS A 2 -12.85 0.03 49.74
CA LYS A 2 -12.19 0.71 48.62
C LYS A 2 -11.51 -0.22 47.59
N PHE A 3 -11.18 -1.46 47.96
CA PHE A 3 -10.59 -2.44 47.04
C PHE A 3 -11.63 -3.12 46.12
N LEU A 4 -12.88 -3.28 46.59
CA LEU A 4 -13.95 -3.87 45.80
C LEU A 4 -14.48 -2.93 44.70
N ALA A 5 -14.43 -1.62 44.96
CA ALA A 5 -14.84 -0.59 43.99
C ALA A 5 -13.84 -0.45 42.80
N ALA A 6 -12.54 -0.65 43.05
CA ALA A 6 -11.52 -0.59 41.98
C ALA A 6 -11.58 -1.80 41.05
N VAL A 7 -11.92 -2.99 41.55
CA VAL A 7 -12.07 -4.20 40.73
C VAL A 7 -13.34 -4.14 39.88
N ILE A 8 -14.43 -3.57 40.40
CA ILE A 8 -15.69 -3.41 39.67
C ILE A 8 -15.55 -2.35 38.55
N ILE A 9 -14.79 -1.27 38.78
CA ILE A 9 -14.53 -0.24 37.76
C ILE A 9 -13.63 -0.79 36.62
N ILE A 10 -12.67 -1.67 36.91
CA ILE A 10 -11.87 -2.37 35.90
C ILE A 10 -12.70 -3.36 35.10
N PHE A 11 -13.63 -4.06 35.70
CA PHE A 11 -14.56 -4.97 34.99
C PHE A 11 -15.61 -4.21 34.17
N ILE A 12 -16.12 -3.07 34.64
CA ILE A 12 -17.08 -2.24 33.88
C ILE A 12 -16.41 -1.54 32.71
N SER A 13 -15.12 -1.15 32.81
CA SER A 13 -14.37 -0.60 31.68
C SER A 13 -14.00 -1.64 30.60
N LEU A 14 -13.97 -2.93 30.95
CA LEU A 14 -13.80 -4.04 30.01
C LEU A 14 -15.12 -4.43 29.31
N PHE A 15 -16.27 -4.24 29.95
CA PHE A 15 -17.58 -4.57 29.36
C PHE A 15 -18.17 -3.45 28.48
N CYS A 16 -17.69 -2.21 28.55
CA CYS A 16 -18.22 -1.09 27.76
C CYS A 16 -17.53 -0.91 26.38
N ARG A 17 -16.64 -1.83 25.96
CA ARG A 17 -16.06 -1.91 24.62
C ARG A 17 -16.27 -3.27 23.96
N ALA A 18 -17.45 -3.85 24.09
CA ALA A 18 -17.92 -4.78 23.07
C ALA A 18 -18.27 -3.95 21.82
N GLN A 19 -17.26 -3.32 21.23
CA GLN A 19 -17.38 -2.74 19.89
C GLN A 19 -17.66 -3.90 18.95
N GLN A 20 -18.69 -3.73 18.16
CA GLN A 20 -19.16 -4.61 17.12
C GLN A 20 -17.96 -5.10 16.29
N ALA A 21 -17.46 -6.30 16.59
CA ALA A 21 -16.43 -6.94 15.77
C ALA A 21 -16.90 -6.90 14.31
N ASP A 22 -16.00 -6.58 13.39
CA ASP A 22 -16.32 -6.56 11.97
C ASP A 22 -17.07 -7.84 11.60
N LYS A 23 -18.25 -7.68 10.96
CA LYS A 23 -19.00 -8.85 10.50
C LYS A 23 -18.11 -9.64 9.55
N PRO A 24 -17.91 -10.95 9.77
CA PRO A 24 -17.24 -11.80 8.78
C PRO A 24 -17.95 -11.65 7.44
N GLY A 25 -17.21 -11.61 6.34
CA GLY A 25 -17.80 -11.58 5.01
C GLY A 25 -17.60 -10.27 4.22
N VAL A 26 -16.93 -9.27 4.78
CA VAL A 26 -16.50 -8.09 4.00
C VAL A 26 -15.13 -8.39 3.39
N TRP A 27 -15.12 -9.02 2.21
CA TRP A 27 -13.94 -9.62 1.59
C TRP A 27 -12.70 -8.71 1.56
N TRP A 28 -12.87 -7.41 1.31
CA TRP A 28 -11.74 -6.48 1.21
C TRP A 28 -11.10 -6.12 2.56
N LYS A 29 -11.75 -6.39 3.68
CA LYS A 29 -11.18 -6.23 5.03
C LYS A 29 -10.35 -7.43 5.46
N GLU A 30 -10.65 -8.59 4.90
CA GLU A 30 -10.08 -9.88 5.27
C GLU A 30 -8.93 -10.29 4.35
N THR A 31 -8.87 -9.70 3.16
CA THR A 31 -7.97 -10.06 2.06
C THR A 31 -6.50 -9.73 2.34
N THR A 32 -5.64 -10.39 1.59
CA THR A 32 -4.22 -10.03 1.40
C THR A 32 -4.02 -9.57 -0.03
N ILE A 33 -3.42 -8.39 -0.22
CA ILE A 33 -3.24 -7.79 -1.54
C ILE A 33 -1.81 -7.97 -2.01
N TYR A 34 -1.64 -8.52 -3.22
CA TYR A 34 -0.36 -8.61 -3.90
C TYR A 34 -0.29 -7.58 -5.03
N GLN A 35 0.59 -6.58 -4.87
CA GLN A 35 0.79 -5.55 -5.88
C GLN A 35 1.72 -6.04 -6.97
N ILE A 36 1.24 -6.04 -8.20
CA ILE A 36 1.98 -6.38 -9.42
C ILE A 36 2.23 -5.12 -10.25
N TYR A 37 3.49 -4.88 -10.62
CA TYR A 37 3.89 -3.90 -11.62
C TYR A 37 4.03 -4.64 -12.96
N PRO A 38 3.07 -4.51 -13.90
CA PRO A 38 2.98 -5.36 -15.09
C PRO A 38 4.29 -5.45 -15.86
N ARG A 39 4.87 -4.28 -16.14
CA ARG A 39 6.11 -4.11 -16.93
C ARG A 39 7.30 -4.93 -16.44
N SER A 40 7.29 -5.33 -15.16
CA SER A 40 8.39 -6.03 -14.51
C SER A 40 8.02 -7.39 -13.92
N PHE A 41 6.83 -7.92 -14.17
CA PHE A 41 6.41 -9.14 -13.52
C PHE A 41 6.79 -10.40 -14.32
N SER A 42 6.37 -10.51 -15.58
CA SER A 42 6.73 -11.61 -16.47
C SER A 42 6.49 -11.20 -17.92
N ASP A 43 7.47 -11.38 -18.77
CA ASP A 43 7.42 -11.14 -20.21
C ASP A 43 6.97 -12.43 -20.91
N SER A 44 5.80 -12.41 -21.54
CA SER A 44 5.24 -13.59 -22.21
C SER A 44 5.48 -13.63 -23.71
N ASN A 45 5.80 -12.47 -24.32
CA ASN A 45 5.94 -12.29 -25.76
C ASN A 45 7.39 -12.12 -26.23
N ASN A 46 8.34 -12.05 -25.27
CA ASN A 46 9.77 -11.87 -25.50
C ASN A 46 10.13 -10.53 -26.15
N ASP A 47 9.54 -9.43 -25.68
CA ASP A 47 9.91 -8.07 -26.07
C ASP A 47 10.76 -7.33 -25.01
N GLY A 48 11.02 -7.99 -23.88
CA GLY A 48 11.80 -7.46 -22.76
C GLY A 48 10.94 -6.68 -21.76
N ILE A 49 9.64 -6.61 -21.96
CA ILE A 49 8.66 -5.91 -21.13
C ILE A 49 7.65 -6.94 -20.61
N GLY A 50 7.37 -6.90 -19.31
CA GLY A 50 6.32 -7.74 -18.74
C GLY A 50 4.93 -7.29 -19.19
N ASP A 51 4.00 -8.23 -19.30
CA ASP A 51 2.68 -8.02 -19.88
C ASP A 51 1.56 -8.72 -19.09
N LEU A 52 0.29 -8.48 -19.48
CA LEU A 52 -0.87 -9.06 -18.80
C LEU A 52 -0.97 -10.58 -18.98
N ARG A 53 -0.51 -11.12 -20.12
CA ARG A 53 -0.44 -12.58 -20.34
C ARG A 53 0.61 -13.21 -19.43
N GLY A 54 1.73 -12.53 -19.21
CA GLY A 54 2.74 -12.93 -18.23
C GLY A 54 2.18 -12.98 -16.82
N ILE A 55 1.31 -12.03 -16.44
CA ILE A 55 0.61 -12.07 -15.15
C ILE A 55 -0.30 -13.30 -15.10
N ILE A 56 -1.11 -13.55 -16.13
CA ILE A 56 -2.01 -14.72 -16.19
C ILE A 56 -1.22 -16.02 -16.00
N ASN A 57 -0.07 -16.16 -16.65
CA ASN A 57 0.79 -17.33 -16.57
C ASN A 57 1.39 -17.56 -15.16
N LYS A 58 1.34 -16.56 -14.29
CA LYS A 58 1.88 -16.59 -12.90
C LYS A 58 0.79 -16.52 -11.83
N LEU A 59 -0.51 -16.59 -12.19
CA LEU A 59 -1.60 -16.56 -11.21
C LEU A 59 -1.59 -17.77 -10.28
N ASP A 60 -1.17 -18.95 -10.76
CA ASP A 60 -1.05 -20.13 -9.90
C ASP A 60 -0.01 -19.93 -8.80
N TYR A 61 1.12 -19.30 -9.11
CA TYR A 61 2.10 -18.91 -8.09
C TYR A 61 1.46 -18.01 -7.03
N ALA A 62 0.74 -16.97 -7.43
CA ALA A 62 0.09 -16.07 -6.49
C ALA A 62 -0.93 -16.78 -5.59
N LYS A 63 -1.72 -17.71 -6.18
CA LYS A 63 -2.68 -18.53 -5.44
C LYS A 63 -2.00 -19.49 -4.47
N ASP A 64 -0.97 -20.19 -4.92
CA ASP A 64 -0.22 -21.16 -4.10
C ASP A 64 0.53 -20.49 -2.93
N MET A 65 0.94 -19.25 -3.11
CA MET A 65 1.48 -18.43 -2.03
C MET A 65 0.42 -18.06 -0.97
N GLY A 66 -0.87 -18.08 -1.30
CA GLY A 66 -1.98 -17.69 -0.42
C GLY A 66 -2.41 -16.24 -0.58
N PHE A 67 -2.05 -15.56 -1.67
CA PHE A 67 -2.60 -14.24 -1.98
C PHE A 67 -4.06 -14.35 -2.42
N GLU A 68 -4.90 -13.45 -1.91
CA GLU A 68 -6.35 -13.48 -2.16
C GLU A 68 -6.77 -12.41 -3.18
N THR A 69 -6.00 -11.33 -3.30
CA THR A 69 -6.29 -10.21 -4.20
C THR A 69 -5.04 -9.77 -4.96
N ILE A 70 -5.18 -9.59 -6.27
CA ILE A 70 -4.14 -9.03 -7.15
C ILE A 70 -4.45 -7.55 -7.38
N TRP A 71 -3.51 -6.64 -7.10
CA TRP A 71 -3.55 -5.26 -7.53
C TRP A 71 -2.59 -5.07 -8.70
N VAL A 72 -3.10 -4.68 -9.85
CA VAL A 72 -2.34 -4.45 -11.08
C VAL A 72 -2.15 -2.95 -11.27
N SER A 73 -0.88 -2.48 -11.29
CA SER A 73 -0.52 -1.08 -11.61
C SER A 73 -0.93 -0.74 -13.05
N PRO A 74 -1.03 0.55 -13.46
CA PRO A 74 -1.68 0.94 -14.71
C PRO A 74 -1.10 0.26 -15.96
N PHE A 75 -2.01 -0.12 -16.84
CA PHE A 75 -1.72 -0.80 -18.13
C PHE A 75 -2.52 -0.23 -19.30
N TYR A 76 -3.23 0.88 -19.08
CA TYR A 76 -4.02 1.58 -20.10
C TYR A 76 -3.12 2.22 -21.16
N GLU A 77 -3.71 2.58 -22.31
CA GLU A 77 -3.01 3.30 -23.35
C GLU A 77 -2.38 4.59 -22.80
N SER A 78 -1.07 4.71 -23.00
CA SER A 78 -0.23 5.75 -22.42
C SER A 78 0.99 5.99 -23.31
N PRO A 79 1.50 7.22 -23.43
CA PRO A 79 2.81 7.48 -24.01
C PRO A 79 3.98 6.87 -23.24
N GLN A 80 3.74 6.31 -22.05
CA GLN A 80 4.73 5.67 -21.18
C GLN A 80 5.81 6.64 -20.66
N ALA A 81 5.51 7.94 -20.61
CA ALA A 81 6.42 8.93 -20.04
C ALA A 81 6.56 8.78 -18.53
N ASP A 82 5.53 8.26 -17.86
CA ASP A 82 5.54 7.81 -16.46
C ASP A 82 5.01 6.37 -16.33
N PHE A 83 5.32 5.52 -17.32
CA PHE A 83 5.07 4.08 -17.31
C PHE A 83 3.64 3.67 -16.92
N GLY A 84 2.65 4.30 -17.58
CA GLY A 84 1.23 3.99 -17.42
C GLY A 84 0.46 4.97 -16.53
N TYR A 85 1.13 5.80 -15.72
CA TYR A 85 0.45 6.84 -14.92
C TYR A 85 0.09 8.09 -15.72
N ASP A 86 0.58 8.25 -16.96
CA ASP A 86 0.22 9.27 -17.93
C ASP A 86 -0.76 8.71 -18.96
N ILE A 87 -2.01 8.48 -18.57
CA ILE A 87 -3.03 7.80 -19.38
C ILE A 87 -3.50 8.70 -20.52
N SER A 88 -3.46 8.19 -21.76
CA SER A 88 -4.00 8.85 -22.95
C SER A 88 -5.35 8.32 -23.41
N ASN A 89 -5.75 7.12 -22.97
CA ASN A 89 -7.07 6.54 -23.22
C ASN A 89 -7.40 5.50 -22.13
N TYR A 90 -8.44 5.78 -21.34
CA TYR A 90 -8.87 4.93 -20.23
C TYR A 90 -9.57 3.63 -20.65
N TYR A 91 -9.97 3.52 -21.92
CA TYR A 91 -10.76 2.41 -22.46
C TYR A 91 -9.96 1.50 -23.39
N ALA A 92 -8.69 1.81 -23.60
CA ALA A 92 -7.77 1.00 -24.40
C ALA A 92 -6.57 0.56 -23.57
N ILE A 93 -5.91 -0.47 -24.02
CA ILE A 93 -4.75 -1.09 -23.37
C ILE A 93 -3.49 -0.68 -24.12
N ALA A 94 -2.42 -0.35 -23.41
CA ALA A 94 -1.13 -0.09 -24.03
C ALA A 94 -0.63 -1.35 -24.78
N PRO A 95 -0.22 -1.23 -26.05
CA PRO A 95 0.08 -2.39 -26.90
C PRO A 95 1.09 -3.37 -26.33
N GLU A 96 2.07 -2.89 -25.56
CA GLU A 96 3.07 -3.70 -24.87
C GLU A 96 2.49 -4.58 -23.76
N TYR A 97 1.30 -4.25 -23.24
CA TYR A 97 0.65 -5.04 -22.18
C TYR A 97 -0.39 -6.01 -22.70
N GLY A 98 -0.89 -5.83 -23.93
CA GLY A 98 -1.87 -6.72 -24.54
C GLY A 98 -3.09 -6.00 -25.09
N THR A 99 -4.27 -6.62 -24.97
CA THR A 99 -5.53 -6.16 -25.55
C THR A 99 -6.66 -6.22 -24.52
N LEU A 100 -7.82 -5.65 -24.82
CA LEU A 100 -9.04 -5.80 -23.99
C LEU A 100 -9.37 -7.27 -23.75
N ALA A 101 -9.26 -8.14 -24.77
CA ALA A 101 -9.47 -9.58 -24.61
C ALA A 101 -8.47 -10.23 -23.63
N THR A 102 -7.24 -9.68 -23.54
CA THR A 102 -6.27 -10.12 -22.54
C THR A 102 -6.70 -9.69 -21.13
N VAL A 103 -7.27 -8.49 -20.99
CA VAL A 103 -7.82 -8.01 -19.69
C VAL A 103 -8.99 -8.88 -19.26
N ASP A 104 -9.95 -9.18 -20.16
CA ASP A 104 -11.08 -10.06 -19.86
C ASP A 104 -10.59 -11.44 -19.42
N SER A 105 -9.55 -11.98 -20.08
CA SER A 105 -8.91 -13.24 -19.71
C SER A 105 -8.26 -13.15 -18.32
N LEU A 106 -7.59 -12.04 -17.99
CA LEU A 106 -6.96 -11.83 -16.68
C LEU A 106 -8.00 -11.80 -15.56
N ILE A 107 -9.11 -11.10 -15.76
CA ILE A 107 -10.21 -11.05 -14.78
C ILE A 107 -10.78 -12.47 -14.58
N ALA A 108 -11.13 -13.16 -15.68
CA ALA A 108 -11.73 -14.49 -15.64
C ALA A 108 -10.81 -15.53 -14.98
N GLU A 109 -9.52 -15.56 -15.35
CA GLU A 109 -8.55 -16.51 -14.80
C GLU A 109 -8.22 -16.21 -13.31
N THR A 110 -8.27 -14.94 -12.89
CA THR A 110 -8.15 -14.56 -11.47
C THR A 110 -9.35 -15.08 -10.68
N HIS A 111 -10.57 -14.84 -11.16
CA HIS A 111 -11.80 -15.30 -10.52
C HIS A 111 -11.91 -16.84 -10.48
N LYS A 112 -11.51 -17.53 -11.54
CA LYS A 112 -11.47 -18.99 -11.59
C LYS A 112 -10.64 -19.61 -10.46
N ARG A 113 -9.61 -18.91 -10.00
CA ARG A 113 -8.76 -19.31 -8.86
C ARG A 113 -9.32 -18.86 -7.51
N GLY A 114 -10.51 -18.27 -7.47
CA GLY A 114 -11.13 -17.73 -6.26
C GLY A 114 -10.44 -16.48 -5.71
N MET A 115 -9.62 -15.81 -6.52
CA MET A 115 -8.96 -14.55 -6.18
C MET A 115 -9.77 -13.35 -6.67
N LYS A 116 -9.45 -12.18 -6.12
CA LYS A 116 -10.00 -10.87 -6.49
C LYS A 116 -8.99 -10.06 -7.28
N ILE A 117 -9.49 -9.10 -8.09
CA ILE A 117 -8.63 -8.23 -8.88
C ILE A 117 -8.98 -6.75 -8.67
N VAL A 118 -7.93 -5.95 -8.48
CA VAL A 118 -8.00 -4.49 -8.27
C VAL A 118 -7.19 -3.82 -9.36
N PHE A 119 -7.81 -2.88 -10.09
CA PHE A 119 -7.12 -2.08 -11.10
C PHE A 119 -6.75 -0.72 -10.54
N ASP A 120 -5.63 -0.19 -11.02
CA ASP A 120 -5.11 1.12 -10.66
C ASP A 120 -5.69 2.18 -11.61
N LEU A 121 -6.43 3.16 -11.10
CA LEU A 121 -6.99 4.25 -11.88
C LEU A 121 -6.42 5.61 -11.46
N VAL A 122 -5.94 6.35 -12.44
CA VAL A 122 -5.48 7.71 -12.28
C VAL A 122 -6.63 8.66 -12.57
N LEU A 123 -7.31 9.14 -11.53
CA LEU A 123 -8.46 10.03 -11.68
C LEU A 123 -8.05 11.51 -11.64
N ASN A 124 -6.90 11.85 -11.06
CA ASN A 124 -6.46 13.24 -10.86
C ASN A 124 -6.11 13.95 -12.18
N HIS A 125 -5.45 13.27 -13.09
CA HIS A 125 -4.87 13.87 -14.30
C HIS A 125 -4.93 12.90 -15.48
N THR A 126 -4.64 13.41 -16.66
CA THR A 126 -4.38 12.60 -17.86
C THR A 126 -2.98 12.84 -18.36
N SER A 127 -2.54 12.10 -19.38
CA SER A 127 -1.41 12.53 -20.21
C SER A 127 -1.74 13.85 -20.91
N ASP A 128 -0.72 14.67 -21.22
CA ASP A 128 -0.84 15.79 -22.15
C ASP A 128 -1.10 15.32 -23.61
N GLN A 129 -0.96 14.01 -23.86
CA GLN A 129 -1.31 13.39 -25.14
C GLN A 129 -2.78 12.94 -25.21
N HIS A 130 -3.54 12.99 -24.11
CA HIS A 130 -4.96 12.65 -24.09
C HIS A 130 -5.76 13.56 -25.04
N PRO A 131 -6.69 13.04 -25.86
CA PRO A 131 -7.51 13.88 -26.78
C PRO A 131 -8.21 15.04 -26.07
N TRP A 132 -8.70 14.85 -24.84
CA TRP A 132 -9.32 15.91 -24.04
C TRP A 132 -8.37 17.08 -23.78
N PHE A 133 -7.09 16.79 -23.43
CA PHE A 133 -6.13 17.84 -23.17
C PHE A 133 -5.72 18.56 -24.46
N LYS A 134 -5.50 17.85 -25.55
CA LYS A 134 -5.18 18.45 -26.85
C LYS A 134 -6.28 19.41 -27.32
N GLU A 135 -7.53 19.00 -27.19
CA GLU A 135 -8.69 19.86 -27.51
C GLU A 135 -8.74 21.06 -26.54
N SER A 136 -8.64 20.84 -25.22
CA SER A 136 -8.65 21.88 -24.20
C SER A 136 -7.54 22.91 -24.41
N ALA A 137 -6.33 22.47 -24.76
CA ALA A 137 -5.16 23.31 -24.98
C ALA A 137 -5.21 24.11 -26.31
N SER A 138 -6.09 23.75 -27.25
CA SER A 138 -6.15 24.38 -28.58
C SER A 138 -6.62 25.84 -28.54
N SER A 139 -7.55 26.18 -27.64
CA SER A 139 -8.04 27.54 -27.47
C SER A 139 -8.78 27.72 -26.14
N LYS A 140 -9.17 28.95 -25.81
CA LYS A 140 -10.03 29.26 -24.64
C LYS A 140 -11.52 29.01 -24.89
N ASN A 141 -11.93 28.76 -26.13
CA ASN A 141 -13.34 28.75 -26.55
C ASN A 141 -13.76 27.42 -27.21
N ASN A 142 -13.13 26.29 -26.88
CA ASN A 142 -13.54 24.98 -27.37
C ASN A 142 -14.44 24.25 -26.35
N PRO A 143 -15.15 23.17 -26.72
CA PRO A 143 -16.05 22.44 -25.82
C PRO A 143 -15.36 21.89 -24.56
N LYS A 144 -14.04 21.65 -24.59
CA LYS A 144 -13.25 21.15 -23.46
C LYS A 144 -12.37 22.23 -22.83
N ALA A 145 -12.61 23.50 -23.13
CA ALA A 145 -11.80 24.59 -22.62
C ALA A 145 -11.66 24.61 -21.09
N ASP A 146 -12.66 24.13 -20.34
CA ASP A 146 -12.68 24.08 -18.88
C ASP A 146 -12.55 22.66 -18.29
N TRP A 147 -12.03 21.72 -19.09
CA TRP A 147 -11.85 20.34 -18.63
C TRP A 147 -10.61 20.11 -17.78
N TYR A 148 -9.66 21.04 -17.82
CA TYR A 148 -8.41 21.03 -17.03
C TYR A 148 -8.28 22.31 -16.22
N VAL A 149 -7.40 22.30 -15.23
CA VAL A 149 -7.19 23.45 -14.35
C VAL A 149 -6.32 24.50 -15.07
N TRP A 150 -6.97 25.41 -15.79
CA TRP A 150 -6.36 26.52 -16.52
C TRP A 150 -6.55 27.86 -15.81
N ARG A 151 -5.55 28.75 -15.88
CA ARG A 151 -5.67 30.14 -15.42
C ARG A 151 -4.77 31.08 -16.20
N ASP A 152 -5.20 32.35 -16.27
CA ASP A 152 -4.33 33.42 -16.76
C ASP A 152 -3.22 33.69 -15.75
N GLY A 153 -2.03 34.01 -16.24
CA GLY A 153 -0.89 34.31 -15.39
C GLY A 153 -0.99 35.70 -14.73
N ARG A 154 -0.21 35.90 -13.68
CA ARG A 154 -0.08 37.19 -12.99
C ARG A 154 1.03 38.08 -13.62
N GLY A 155 0.94 39.37 -13.31
CA GLY A 155 1.93 40.39 -13.71
C GLY A 155 1.78 40.84 -15.17
N LYS A 156 2.74 41.65 -15.62
CA LYS A 156 2.71 42.20 -16.97
C LYS A 156 2.70 41.08 -18.03
N ASN A 157 1.67 41.06 -18.86
CA ASN A 157 1.47 40.08 -19.94
C ASN A 157 1.30 38.62 -19.44
N GLY A 158 0.84 38.40 -18.22
CA GLY A 158 0.59 37.03 -17.70
C GLY A 158 1.84 36.15 -17.56
N LYS A 159 3.04 36.74 -17.50
CA LYS A 159 4.32 35.99 -17.51
C LYS A 159 4.65 35.24 -16.22
N ARG A 160 3.91 35.47 -15.15
CA ARG A 160 4.10 34.76 -13.87
C ARG A 160 2.95 33.77 -13.63
N PRO A 161 3.23 32.61 -12.98
CA PRO A 161 2.18 31.64 -12.66
C PRO A 161 1.03 32.28 -11.83
N PRO A 162 -0.18 31.69 -11.90
CA PRO A 162 -1.36 32.22 -11.19
C PRO A 162 -1.19 32.32 -9.67
N ASN A 163 -0.44 31.41 -9.06
CA ASN A 163 -0.16 31.36 -7.62
C ASN A 163 1.20 30.73 -7.33
N ASN A 164 1.48 30.47 -6.05
CA ASN A 164 2.77 29.95 -5.59
C ASN A 164 2.84 28.41 -5.51
N TRP A 165 1.87 27.67 -6.01
CA TRP A 165 1.77 26.22 -5.77
C TRP A 165 2.95 25.42 -6.34
N TYR A 166 3.49 24.54 -5.48
CA TYR A 166 4.38 23.45 -5.87
C TYR A 166 3.60 22.16 -6.00
N ASN A 167 4.01 21.31 -6.92
CA ASN A 167 3.48 19.96 -7.09
C ASN A 167 3.98 19.00 -6.00
N VAL A 168 3.52 17.74 -6.03
CA VAL A 168 3.86 16.70 -5.04
C VAL A 168 5.37 16.45 -4.99
N ILE A 169 6.06 16.46 -6.13
CA ILE A 169 7.53 16.27 -6.21
C ILE A 169 8.31 17.56 -5.93
N SER A 170 7.65 18.57 -5.39
CA SER A 170 8.26 19.86 -5.00
C SER A 170 8.87 20.66 -6.16
N GLN A 171 8.27 20.61 -7.33
CA GLN A 171 8.54 21.50 -8.45
C GLN A 171 7.42 22.54 -8.61
N LYS A 172 7.58 23.53 -9.48
CA LYS A 172 6.50 24.46 -9.82
C LYS A 172 5.35 23.69 -10.46
N GLY A 173 4.14 23.83 -9.90
CA GLY A 173 2.96 23.10 -10.38
C GLY A 173 2.35 23.66 -11.68
N TRP A 174 2.72 24.87 -12.09
CA TRP A 174 2.14 25.54 -13.25
C TRP A 174 3.06 25.50 -14.46
N THR A 175 2.51 25.12 -15.61
CA THR A 175 3.17 25.11 -16.92
C THR A 175 2.45 26.04 -17.88
N TYR A 176 3.21 26.89 -18.62
CA TYR A 176 2.65 27.82 -19.57
C TYR A 176 2.45 27.20 -20.96
N SER A 177 1.22 27.20 -21.45
CA SER A 177 0.89 26.84 -22.83
C SER A 177 0.98 28.06 -23.74
N LYS A 178 1.95 28.07 -24.67
CA LYS A 178 2.06 29.13 -25.66
C LYS A 178 0.87 29.16 -26.62
N GLN A 179 0.34 28.00 -26.99
CA GLN A 179 -0.77 27.86 -27.92
C GLN A 179 -2.05 28.50 -27.35
N ARG A 180 -2.35 28.21 -26.06
CA ARG A 180 -3.56 28.71 -25.42
C ARG A 180 -3.38 30.08 -24.76
N GLY A 181 -2.14 30.48 -24.46
CA GLY A 181 -1.83 31.73 -23.77
C GLY A 181 -2.21 31.72 -22.29
N GLN A 182 -2.33 30.53 -21.68
CA GLN A 182 -2.65 30.31 -20.27
C GLN A 182 -1.71 29.34 -19.60
N TRP A 183 -1.77 29.27 -18.27
CA TRP A 183 -1.07 28.31 -17.45
C TRP A 183 -2.01 27.16 -17.09
N TYR A 184 -1.55 25.92 -17.19
CA TYR A 184 -2.24 24.76 -16.62
C TYR A 184 -1.52 24.23 -15.40
N TYR A 185 -2.27 23.65 -14.48
CA TYR A 185 -1.76 23.06 -13.26
C TYR A 185 -1.50 21.55 -13.43
N SER A 186 -0.47 21.06 -12.74
CA SER A 186 -0.15 19.64 -12.62
C SER A 186 0.28 19.35 -11.20
N ALA A 187 -0.48 18.54 -10.46
CA ALA A 187 -0.15 18.12 -9.11
C ALA A 187 1.07 17.21 -9.07
N PHE A 188 1.41 16.54 -10.19
CA PHE A 188 2.55 15.62 -10.26
C PHE A 188 3.56 16.07 -11.33
N LEU A 189 3.58 15.49 -12.52
CA LEU A 189 4.53 15.84 -13.58
C LEU A 189 3.92 16.84 -14.58
N ASN A 190 4.74 17.68 -15.20
CA ASN A 190 4.27 18.73 -16.10
C ASN A 190 3.53 18.23 -17.34
N PHE A 191 3.74 16.97 -17.74
CA PHE A 191 3.02 16.30 -18.83
C PHE A 191 1.80 15.51 -18.33
N GLN A 192 1.41 15.69 -17.07
CA GLN A 192 0.23 15.11 -16.43
C GLN A 192 -0.68 16.25 -15.95
N PRO A 193 -1.40 16.94 -16.85
CA PRO A 193 -2.27 18.06 -16.49
C PRO A 193 -3.48 17.60 -15.67
N ASP A 194 -3.80 18.33 -14.59
CA ASP A 194 -4.88 18.00 -13.68
C ASP A 194 -6.25 18.31 -14.30
N LEU A 195 -7.16 17.37 -14.16
CA LEU A 195 -8.56 17.48 -14.57
C LEU A 195 -9.33 18.42 -13.64
N ASN A 196 -10.21 19.25 -14.20
CA ASN A 196 -11.06 20.17 -13.45
C ASN A 196 -12.35 19.48 -12.98
N TYR A 197 -12.36 18.84 -11.83
CA TYR A 197 -13.55 18.18 -11.27
C TYR A 197 -14.67 19.12 -10.82
N ARG A 198 -14.45 20.45 -10.87
CA ARG A 198 -15.52 21.43 -10.69
C ARG A 198 -16.41 21.53 -11.92
N ASN A 199 -15.90 21.07 -13.07
CA ASN A 199 -16.71 20.85 -14.26
C ASN A 199 -17.48 19.51 -14.11
N PRO A 200 -18.84 19.53 -14.15
CA PRO A 200 -19.65 18.33 -13.96
C PRO A 200 -19.43 17.27 -15.05
N ASP A 201 -19.09 17.68 -16.29
CA ASP A 201 -18.86 16.76 -17.39
C ASP A 201 -17.56 15.97 -17.18
N VAL A 202 -16.52 16.59 -16.62
CA VAL A 202 -15.28 15.92 -16.23
C VAL A 202 -15.57 14.88 -15.16
N LYS A 203 -16.26 15.27 -14.08
CA LYS A 203 -16.62 14.36 -13.00
C LYS A 203 -17.45 13.18 -13.51
N ALA A 204 -18.46 13.46 -14.32
CA ALA A 204 -19.30 12.41 -14.92
C ALA A 204 -18.49 11.46 -15.82
N SER A 205 -17.58 12.00 -16.64
CA SER A 205 -16.72 11.22 -17.54
C SER A 205 -15.79 10.29 -16.76
N MET A 206 -15.15 10.79 -15.70
CA MET A 206 -14.26 9.97 -14.87
C MET A 206 -15.01 8.93 -14.03
N PHE A 207 -16.21 9.26 -13.55
CA PHE A 207 -17.09 8.27 -12.90
C PHE A 207 -17.55 7.18 -13.87
N ASN A 208 -17.74 7.51 -15.15
CA ASN A 208 -18.04 6.52 -16.18
C ASN A 208 -16.85 5.60 -16.47
N VAL A 209 -15.61 6.09 -16.39
CA VAL A 209 -14.41 5.22 -16.43
C VAL A 209 -14.44 4.20 -15.30
N VAL A 210 -14.71 4.64 -14.07
CA VAL A 210 -14.83 3.74 -12.90
C VAL A 210 -15.93 2.70 -13.12
N LYS A 211 -17.13 3.14 -13.54
CA LYS A 211 -18.26 2.23 -13.81
C LYS A 211 -17.96 1.22 -14.91
N HIS A 212 -17.24 1.64 -15.95
CA HIS A 212 -16.83 0.74 -17.05
C HIS A 212 -16.02 -0.43 -16.53
N TRP A 213 -14.95 -0.16 -15.78
CA TRP A 213 -14.08 -1.23 -15.27
C TRP A 213 -14.75 -2.09 -14.20
N LEU A 214 -15.56 -1.52 -13.33
CA LEU A 214 -16.35 -2.30 -12.38
C LEU A 214 -17.40 -3.17 -13.09
N GLY A 215 -18.00 -2.66 -14.16
CA GLY A 215 -18.93 -3.40 -15.01
C GLY A 215 -18.28 -4.55 -15.78
N SER A 216 -16.99 -4.44 -16.12
CA SER A 216 -16.19 -5.51 -16.73
C SER A 216 -15.82 -6.64 -15.76
N GLY A 217 -16.21 -6.54 -14.48
CA GLY A 217 -15.99 -7.59 -13.49
C GLY A 217 -14.85 -7.33 -12.51
N VAL A 218 -14.17 -6.19 -12.58
CA VAL A 218 -13.11 -5.82 -11.62
C VAL A 218 -13.70 -5.69 -10.22
N ASP A 219 -13.07 -6.29 -9.22
CA ASP A 219 -13.57 -6.32 -7.84
C ASP A 219 -13.30 -5.02 -7.06
N GLY A 220 -12.31 -4.25 -7.48
CA GLY A 220 -12.00 -3.00 -6.82
C GLY A 220 -11.07 -2.09 -7.62
N ILE A 221 -10.91 -0.86 -7.11
CA ILE A 221 -10.10 0.19 -7.75
C ILE A 221 -9.10 0.74 -6.73
N ARG A 222 -7.84 0.83 -7.13
CA ARG A 222 -6.84 1.68 -6.47
C ARG A 222 -6.86 3.05 -7.15
N LEU A 223 -6.93 4.10 -6.35
CA LEU A 223 -7.02 5.49 -6.81
C LEU A 223 -5.70 6.20 -6.55
N ASP A 224 -5.05 6.63 -7.62
CA ASP A 224 -3.79 7.36 -7.57
C ASP A 224 -3.98 8.77 -7.01
N ILE A 225 -3.07 9.23 -6.14
CA ILE A 225 -3.00 10.55 -5.51
C ILE A 225 -4.37 11.23 -5.27
N PHE A 226 -5.34 10.51 -4.74
CA PHE A 226 -6.74 10.89 -4.68
C PHE A 226 -6.99 12.24 -3.96
N ASN A 227 -6.18 12.60 -2.99
CA ASN A 227 -6.33 13.85 -2.24
C ASN A 227 -5.76 15.09 -2.95
N CYS A 228 -5.33 14.95 -4.21
CA CYS A 228 -4.90 16.05 -5.06
C CYS A 228 -5.94 16.44 -6.12
N ILE A 229 -7.06 15.70 -6.23
CA ILE A 229 -8.06 15.88 -7.32
C ILE A 229 -8.81 17.21 -7.21
N MET A 230 -9.11 17.66 -5.99
CA MET A 230 -9.83 18.90 -5.74
C MET A 230 -8.91 19.93 -5.10
N GLU A 231 -8.65 21.01 -5.81
CA GLU A 231 -7.90 22.16 -5.30
C GLU A 231 -8.84 23.29 -4.85
N ASP A 232 -8.29 24.32 -4.20
CA ASP A 232 -9.01 25.55 -3.86
C ASP A 232 -9.53 26.26 -5.12
N SER A 233 -10.84 26.42 -5.24
CA SER A 233 -11.50 27.03 -6.40
C SER A 233 -11.06 28.48 -6.68
N LEU A 234 -10.65 29.19 -5.63
CA LEU A 234 -10.14 30.55 -5.73
C LEU A 234 -8.63 30.60 -6.08
N LEU A 235 -7.97 29.45 -6.15
CA LEU A 235 -6.55 29.30 -6.44
C LEU A 235 -5.65 30.21 -5.57
N ARG A 236 -5.99 30.35 -4.29
CA ARG A 236 -5.23 31.17 -3.33
C ARG A 236 -3.80 30.64 -3.17
N ASP A 237 -2.87 31.54 -2.90
CA ASP A 237 -1.50 31.17 -2.58
C ASP A 237 -1.48 30.25 -1.34
N ASN A 238 -0.67 29.20 -1.35
CA ASN A 238 -0.42 28.39 -0.15
C ASN A 238 0.22 29.23 0.96
N PRO A 239 -0.22 29.06 2.21
CA PRO A 239 0.38 29.75 3.35
C PRO A 239 1.87 29.47 3.50
N LYS A 240 2.65 30.49 3.86
CA LYS A 240 4.09 30.35 4.11
C LYS A 240 4.33 29.68 5.46
N VAL A 241 5.32 28.79 5.53
CA VAL A 241 5.79 28.13 6.76
C VAL A 241 7.32 28.06 6.76
N LEU A 242 7.93 27.89 7.93
CA LEU A 242 9.40 27.82 8.06
C LEU A 242 10.01 26.47 7.65
N THR A 243 9.20 25.51 7.21
CA THR A 243 9.67 24.17 6.87
C THR A 243 10.18 24.13 5.42
N TYR A 244 11.44 23.74 5.24
CA TYR A 244 12.05 23.62 3.91
C TYR A 244 12.08 22.19 3.36
N VAL A 245 12.14 21.17 4.21
CA VAL A 245 12.41 19.77 3.80
C VAL A 245 11.45 19.32 2.69
N PRO A 246 11.93 19.02 1.48
CA PRO A 246 11.11 18.48 0.42
C PRO A 246 10.78 17.02 0.77
N ALA A 247 9.55 16.76 1.18
CA ALA A 247 9.05 15.42 1.39
C ALA A 247 7.66 15.32 0.79
N ALA A 248 7.49 14.41 -0.17
CA ALA A 248 6.21 14.16 -0.82
C ALA A 248 5.08 13.83 0.17
N GLN A 249 5.46 13.26 1.33
CA GLN A 249 4.52 12.80 2.36
C GLN A 249 4.13 13.87 3.38
N HIS A 250 4.61 15.10 3.26
CA HIS A 250 4.28 16.18 4.17
C HIS A 250 3.59 17.33 3.45
N LEU A 251 2.47 17.80 3.98
CA LEU A 251 1.80 18.99 3.48
C LEU A 251 2.69 20.24 3.58
N LYS A 252 3.57 20.28 4.61
CA LYS A 252 4.49 21.39 4.85
C LYS A 252 5.85 21.11 4.20
N THR A 253 6.16 21.81 3.11
CA THR A 253 7.43 21.67 2.36
C THR A 253 7.78 22.96 1.63
N LYS A 254 9.06 23.16 1.32
CA LYS A 254 9.56 24.32 0.55
C LYS A 254 8.94 25.65 0.96
N PHE A 255 8.87 25.90 2.28
CA PHE A 255 8.28 27.10 2.87
C PHE A 255 6.78 27.29 2.58
N GLN A 256 6.05 26.24 2.21
CA GLN A 256 4.62 26.27 1.99
C GLN A 256 3.89 25.20 2.80
N ASN A 257 2.70 25.54 3.29
CA ASN A 257 1.70 24.56 3.71
C ASN A 257 0.71 24.36 2.55
N ARG A 258 0.74 23.19 1.91
CA ARG A 258 0.06 22.90 0.64
C ARG A 258 -1.44 22.63 0.80
N THR A 259 -2.11 23.28 1.73
CA THR A 259 -3.52 23.05 2.06
C THR A 259 -4.51 23.53 0.98
N ASN A 260 -4.06 24.36 0.04
CA ASN A 260 -4.91 24.85 -1.04
C ASN A 260 -4.85 23.99 -2.31
N ASN A 261 -3.89 23.06 -2.41
CA ASN A 261 -3.77 22.17 -3.56
C ASN A 261 -3.56 20.69 -3.20
N ILE A 262 -3.60 20.34 -1.93
CA ILE A 262 -3.56 18.96 -1.44
C ILE A 262 -4.48 18.86 -0.21
N ASN A 263 -5.27 17.80 -0.10
CA ASN A 263 -6.20 17.57 1.00
C ASN A 263 -7.27 18.67 1.16
N HIS A 264 -7.65 19.34 0.08
CA HIS A 264 -8.78 20.26 0.12
C HIS A 264 -10.04 19.50 0.58
N PRO A 265 -10.90 20.08 1.45
CA PRO A 265 -12.09 19.40 1.98
C PRO A 265 -13.04 18.83 0.93
N ASP A 266 -13.11 19.43 -0.26
CA ASP A 266 -13.92 18.93 -1.37
C ASP A 266 -13.53 17.52 -1.84
N ASN A 267 -12.28 17.07 -1.57
CA ASN A 267 -11.87 15.68 -1.81
C ASN A 267 -12.65 14.69 -0.92
N PHE A 268 -13.06 15.10 0.27
CA PHE A 268 -13.83 14.23 1.17
C PHE A 268 -15.27 14.07 0.64
N THR A 269 -15.84 15.14 0.06
CA THR A 269 -17.14 15.08 -0.62
C THR A 269 -17.05 14.21 -1.87
N LEU A 270 -16.00 14.38 -2.69
CA LEU A 270 -15.77 13.55 -3.87
C LEU A 270 -15.62 12.07 -3.52
N ALA A 271 -14.94 11.75 -2.39
CA ALA A 271 -14.81 10.38 -1.92
C ALA A 271 -16.17 9.73 -1.61
N LYS A 272 -17.11 10.48 -1.02
CA LYS A 272 -18.49 10.01 -0.76
C LYS A 272 -19.29 9.82 -2.05
N GLU A 273 -19.26 10.80 -2.96
CA GLU A 273 -19.93 10.69 -4.25
C GLU A 273 -19.43 9.47 -5.05
N LEU A 274 -18.13 9.22 -5.01
CA LEU A 274 -17.54 8.05 -5.65
C LEU A 274 -17.96 6.77 -4.93
N ARG A 275 -18.02 6.76 -3.59
CA ARG A 275 -18.52 5.64 -2.80
C ARG A 275 -19.96 5.30 -3.17
N ASP A 276 -20.84 6.28 -3.25
CA ASP A 276 -22.24 6.10 -3.68
C ASP A 276 -22.36 5.50 -5.09
N THR A 277 -21.37 5.78 -5.94
CA THR A 277 -21.29 5.20 -7.29
C THR A 277 -20.85 3.75 -7.24
N ILE A 278 -19.86 3.41 -6.43
CA ILE A 278 -19.30 2.06 -6.32
C ILE A 278 -20.25 1.12 -5.59
N ASP A 279 -20.97 1.59 -4.58
CA ASP A 279 -21.93 0.79 -3.81
C ASP A 279 -23.13 0.32 -4.64
N LYS A 280 -23.37 0.89 -5.82
CA LYS A 280 -24.34 0.38 -6.80
C LYS A 280 -23.93 -0.98 -7.38
N PHE A 281 -22.65 -1.34 -7.30
CA PHE A 281 -22.11 -2.66 -7.63
C PHE A 281 -22.04 -3.51 -6.35
N SER A 282 -23.17 -4.07 -5.94
CA SER A 282 -23.34 -4.71 -4.63
C SER A 282 -23.18 -6.24 -4.62
N ASN A 283 -23.10 -6.88 -5.80
CA ASN A 283 -23.02 -8.35 -5.90
C ASN A 283 -21.92 -8.80 -6.87
N PRO A 284 -20.75 -9.15 -6.38
CA PRO A 284 -20.24 -8.89 -5.04
C PRO A 284 -19.96 -7.41 -4.80
N PRO A 285 -19.92 -6.94 -3.52
CA PRO A 285 -19.56 -5.56 -3.19
C PRO A 285 -18.19 -5.20 -3.74
N ARG A 286 -18.08 -4.02 -4.33
CA ARG A 286 -16.81 -3.50 -4.87
C ARG A 286 -16.05 -2.71 -3.82
N PHE A 287 -14.79 -2.48 -4.09
CA PHE A 287 -13.82 -1.92 -3.16
C PHE A 287 -13.03 -0.78 -3.79
N MET A 288 -12.65 0.21 -3.00
CA MET A 288 -11.68 1.22 -3.40
C MET A 288 -10.68 1.55 -2.30
N VAL A 289 -9.43 1.71 -2.71
CA VAL A 289 -8.35 2.18 -1.86
C VAL A 289 -7.67 3.39 -2.47
N GLY A 290 -7.57 4.48 -1.71
CA GLY A 290 -6.93 5.71 -2.19
C GLY A 290 -5.47 5.81 -1.77
N GLU A 291 -4.62 6.22 -2.70
CA GLU A 291 -3.34 6.80 -2.34
C GLU A 291 -3.52 8.27 -2.00
N ALA A 292 -2.86 8.73 -0.94
CA ALA A 292 -2.96 10.10 -0.47
C ALA A 292 -1.62 10.61 0.08
N VAL A 293 -1.28 11.83 -0.28
CA VAL A 293 -0.14 12.57 0.27
C VAL A 293 -0.50 13.14 1.64
N GLY A 294 0.42 13.09 2.59
CA GLY A 294 0.21 13.62 3.93
C GLY A 294 0.41 12.57 5.02
N SER A 295 0.17 12.96 6.27
CA SER A 295 0.20 12.03 7.40
C SER A 295 -1.08 11.19 7.46
N VAL A 296 -1.05 10.12 8.25
CA VAL A 296 -2.25 9.30 8.49
C VAL A 296 -3.42 10.16 8.97
N ASN A 297 -3.18 11.11 9.88
CA ASN A 297 -4.22 12.03 10.37
C ASN A 297 -4.82 12.91 9.26
N ASP A 298 -3.98 13.35 8.30
CA ASP A 298 -4.45 14.20 7.19
C ASP A 298 -5.33 13.40 6.22
N ASN A 299 -5.11 12.09 6.10
CA ASN A 299 -5.71 11.24 5.08
C ASN A 299 -6.96 10.47 5.57
N MET A 300 -7.10 10.23 6.88
CA MET A 300 -8.26 9.51 7.44
C MET A 300 -9.62 10.14 7.11
N PRO A 301 -9.77 11.46 6.99
CA PRO A 301 -11.04 12.06 6.57
C PRO A 301 -11.57 11.56 5.22
N LEU A 302 -10.70 11.03 4.32
CA LEU A 302 -11.12 10.43 3.05
C LEU A 302 -11.95 9.15 3.22
N VAL A 303 -11.75 8.42 4.32
CA VAL A 303 -12.56 7.23 4.65
C VAL A 303 -13.93 7.62 5.21
N GLY A 304 -14.04 8.83 5.77
CA GLY A 304 -15.25 9.31 6.41
C GLY A 304 -15.44 8.75 7.83
N LYS A 305 -16.06 9.55 8.70
CA LYS A 305 -16.29 9.16 10.10
C LYS A 305 -17.22 7.94 10.23
N ASN A 306 -18.13 7.78 9.28
CA ASN A 306 -19.12 6.71 9.22
C ASN A 306 -18.72 5.60 8.23
N ALA A 307 -17.47 5.53 7.80
CA ALA A 307 -17.02 4.64 6.73
C ALA A 307 -17.77 4.86 5.40
N ASP A 308 -18.15 6.10 5.13
CA ASP A 308 -18.99 6.53 4.00
C ASP A 308 -18.16 7.15 2.86
N GLY A 309 -16.85 7.22 3.00
CA GLY A 309 -15.90 7.62 1.96
C GLY A 309 -15.19 6.42 1.32
N LEU A 310 -13.87 6.54 1.08
CA LEU A 310 -13.05 5.43 0.57
C LEU A 310 -13.11 4.23 1.52
N ASN A 311 -13.09 3.01 1.00
CA ASN A 311 -13.04 1.81 1.84
C ASN A 311 -11.75 1.74 2.66
N LEU A 312 -10.62 2.06 2.02
CA LEU A 312 -9.29 2.20 2.63
C LEU A 312 -8.57 3.43 2.08
N VAL A 313 -7.61 3.93 2.84
CA VAL A 313 -6.57 4.84 2.37
C VAL A 313 -5.21 4.25 2.73
N PHE A 314 -4.23 4.32 1.83
CA PHE A 314 -2.91 3.79 2.12
C PHE A 314 -2.22 4.53 3.26
N LEU A 315 -1.75 3.77 4.25
CA LEU A 315 -1.04 4.25 5.44
C LEU A 315 0.47 4.05 5.23
N PHE A 316 1.09 4.94 4.46
CA PHE A 316 2.48 4.80 4.03
C PHE A 316 3.54 5.08 5.10
N ASP A 317 3.16 5.48 6.30
CA ASP A 317 4.10 5.66 7.40
C ASP A 317 4.78 4.33 7.82
N MET A 318 4.15 3.17 7.56
CA MET A 318 4.80 1.86 7.70
C MET A 318 5.91 1.61 6.66
N ILE A 319 5.91 2.30 5.52
CA ILE A 319 7.03 2.23 4.56
C ILE A 319 8.32 2.78 5.19
N PHE A 320 8.22 3.77 6.08
CA PHE A 320 9.36 4.45 6.72
C PHE A 320 9.63 3.95 8.14
N TYR A 321 9.39 2.67 8.39
CA TYR A 321 9.58 2.08 9.70
C TYR A 321 11.01 2.22 10.25
N ASP A 322 11.12 2.43 11.58
CA ASP A 322 12.33 2.15 12.35
C ASP A 322 12.24 0.71 12.87
N PHE A 323 13.24 -0.11 12.57
CA PHE A 323 13.25 -1.52 13.01
C PHE A 323 13.48 -1.63 14.52
N LYS A 324 12.53 -1.13 15.29
CA LYS A 324 12.47 -1.18 16.76
C LYS A 324 11.06 -1.54 17.22
N PRO A 325 10.89 -2.36 18.26
CA PRO A 325 9.57 -2.74 18.75
C PRO A 325 8.72 -1.54 19.20
N LYS A 326 9.35 -0.45 19.65
CA LYS A 326 8.66 0.79 20.01
C LYS A 326 7.92 1.39 18.82
N PHE A 327 8.56 1.43 17.63
CA PHE A 327 7.91 1.96 16.42
C PHE A 327 6.61 1.20 16.12
N PHE A 328 6.67 -0.13 16.05
CA PHE A 328 5.50 -0.96 15.72
C PHE A 328 4.41 -0.86 16.79
N ARG A 329 4.80 -0.81 18.07
CA ARG A 329 3.86 -0.59 19.18
C ARG A 329 3.13 0.74 19.05
N ASP A 330 3.85 1.82 18.74
CA ASP A 330 3.28 3.15 18.58
C ASP A 330 2.37 3.23 17.34
N ARG A 331 2.73 2.51 16.24
CA ARG A 331 1.88 2.43 15.03
C ARG A 331 0.59 1.66 15.28
N ILE A 332 0.64 0.52 15.96
CA ILE A 332 -0.58 -0.20 16.34
C ILE A 332 -1.50 0.74 17.12
N LYS A 333 -0.99 1.41 18.15
CA LYS A 333 -1.80 2.34 18.96
C LYS A 333 -2.38 3.50 18.13
N LEU A 334 -1.60 4.05 17.22
CA LEU A 334 -2.06 5.11 16.33
C LEU A 334 -3.18 4.61 15.42
N TYR A 335 -3.01 3.44 14.81
CA TYR A 335 -4.00 2.86 13.88
C TYR A 335 -5.29 2.47 14.60
N GLU A 336 -5.22 1.91 15.80
CA GLU A 336 -6.42 1.63 16.60
C GLU A 336 -7.15 2.92 17.01
N GLY A 337 -6.44 4.02 17.25
CA GLY A 337 -7.05 5.32 17.54
C GLY A 337 -7.69 6.00 16.32
N LEU A 338 -7.14 5.80 15.12
CA LEU A 338 -7.59 6.45 13.88
C LEU A 338 -8.53 5.60 13.04
N CYS A 339 -8.37 4.28 13.13
CA CYS A 339 -9.15 3.30 12.39
C CYS A 339 -9.84 2.31 13.34
N PRO A 340 -10.63 2.79 14.35
CA PRO A 340 -11.40 1.88 15.19
C PRO A 340 -12.41 1.11 14.34
N THR A 341 -12.79 -0.09 14.78
CA THR A 341 -13.87 -0.85 14.13
C THR A 341 -15.14 0.02 14.00
N PRO A 342 -15.79 0.12 12.80
CA PRO A 342 -15.64 -0.77 11.63
C PRO A 342 -14.56 -0.36 10.63
N LEU A 343 -13.76 0.67 10.85
CA LEU A 343 -12.66 1.05 9.97
C LEU A 343 -11.54 0.01 10.05
N THR A 344 -10.80 -0.15 8.95
CA THR A 344 -9.71 -1.12 8.84
C THR A 344 -8.46 -0.42 8.37
N PRO A 345 -7.31 -0.53 9.06
CA PRO A 345 -6.03 -0.05 8.55
C PRO A 345 -5.48 -0.99 7.48
N ASN A 346 -4.40 -0.58 6.82
CA ASN A 346 -3.58 -1.46 5.99
C ASN A 346 -2.12 -1.42 6.43
N ILE A 347 -1.35 -2.45 6.05
CA ILE A 347 0.05 -2.60 6.41
C ILE A 347 0.85 -2.74 5.12
N VAL A 348 1.63 -1.71 4.78
CA VAL A 348 2.39 -1.59 3.55
C VAL A 348 3.85 -1.34 3.87
N PHE A 349 4.75 -2.25 3.53
CA PHE A 349 6.19 -2.07 3.71
C PHE A 349 6.92 -1.64 2.43
N GLY A 350 6.30 -1.76 1.27
CA GLY A 350 6.88 -1.41 0.00
C GLY A 350 5.84 -1.16 -1.09
N ASN A 351 6.23 -0.43 -2.12
CA ASN A 351 5.49 -0.23 -3.36
C ASN A 351 6.44 0.13 -4.50
N HIS A 352 5.93 0.40 -5.68
CA HIS A 352 6.69 0.76 -6.88
C HIS A 352 7.31 2.16 -6.87
N ASP A 353 7.07 2.98 -5.83
CA ASP A 353 7.59 4.34 -5.69
C ASP A 353 8.65 4.49 -4.60
N ASN A 354 8.85 3.44 -3.79
CA ASN A 354 9.74 3.49 -2.64
C ASN A 354 10.81 2.40 -2.68
N ASN A 355 11.94 2.67 -2.06
CA ASN A 355 12.99 1.67 -1.89
C ASN A 355 12.40 0.37 -1.33
N ARG A 356 12.87 -0.78 -1.81
CA ARG A 356 12.40 -2.08 -1.32
C ARG A 356 12.65 -2.24 0.17
N SER A 357 11.71 -2.85 0.86
CA SER A 357 11.70 -3.03 2.32
C SER A 357 13.00 -3.66 2.84
N ILE A 358 13.52 -4.66 2.16
CA ILE A 358 14.75 -5.37 2.52
C ILE A 358 15.98 -4.46 2.64
N ASN A 359 16.09 -3.43 1.79
CA ASN A 359 17.24 -2.50 1.83
C ASN A 359 17.24 -1.62 3.09
N ARG A 360 16.05 -1.30 3.66
CA ARG A 360 15.96 -0.51 4.90
C ARG A 360 16.44 -1.27 6.13
N ILE A 361 16.45 -2.59 6.07
CA ILE A 361 16.99 -3.47 7.12
C ILE A 361 18.37 -4.04 6.77
N LYS A 362 19.08 -3.40 5.81
CA LYS A 362 20.43 -3.77 5.38
C LYS A 362 20.48 -5.21 4.83
N ASN A 363 19.50 -5.57 4.02
CA ASN A 363 19.39 -6.85 3.32
C ASN A 363 19.36 -8.09 4.25
N ASN A 364 18.93 -7.91 5.50
CA ASN A 364 18.90 -8.97 6.50
C ASN A 364 17.59 -9.78 6.42
N LEU A 365 17.69 -11.03 5.94
CA LEU A 365 16.53 -11.92 5.76
C LEU A 365 15.85 -12.31 7.07
N GLN A 366 16.57 -12.48 8.18
CA GLN A 366 15.94 -12.78 9.48
C GLN A 366 15.04 -11.63 9.94
N LYS A 367 15.46 -10.38 9.73
CA LYS A 367 14.62 -9.23 10.01
C LYS A 367 13.43 -9.15 9.05
N ALA A 368 13.60 -9.50 7.77
CA ALA A 368 12.53 -9.55 6.79
C ALA A 368 11.46 -10.57 7.19
N ARG A 369 11.86 -11.77 7.64
CA ARG A 369 10.95 -12.79 8.18
C ARG A 369 10.16 -12.27 9.39
N LEU A 370 10.82 -11.53 10.29
CA LEU A 370 10.14 -10.92 11.43
C LEU A 370 9.13 -9.83 11.01
N LEU A 371 9.45 -9.04 9.96
CA LEU A 371 8.51 -8.07 9.38
C LEU A 371 7.31 -8.78 8.73
N ALA A 372 7.51 -9.89 8.01
CA ALA A 372 6.43 -10.70 7.46
C ALA A 372 5.50 -11.22 8.56
N LEU A 373 6.05 -11.70 9.69
CA LEU A 373 5.25 -12.11 10.84
C LEU A 373 4.37 -10.95 11.35
N PHE A 374 4.94 -9.75 11.49
CA PHE A 374 4.16 -8.57 11.87
C PHE A 374 3.06 -8.25 10.85
N GLN A 375 3.42 -8.16 9.56
CA GLN A 375 2.51 -7.77 8.48
C GLN A 375 1.29 -8.68 8.39
N LEU A 376 1.48 -9.98 8.59
CA LEU A 376 0.45 -11.00 8.40
C LEU A 376 -0.30 -11.38 9.70
N THR A 377 0.19 -10.95 10.87
CA THR A 377 -0.51 -11.23 12.15
C THR A 377 -1.09 -9.99 12.83
N ALA A 378 -0.64 -8.78 12.49
CA ALA A 378 -1.24 -7.54 12.99
C ALA A 378 -2.63 -7.29 12.37
N ARG A 379 -3.43 -6.40 12.99
CA ARG A 379 -4.73 -5.98 12.47
C ARG A 379 -4.55 -5.08 11.25
N GLY A 380 -5.28 -5.37 10.18
CA GLY A 380 -5.29 -4.60 8.95
C GLY A 380 -5.13 -5.46 7.71
N VAL A 381 -5.29 -4.83 6.55
CA VAL A 381 -5.11 -5.47 5.24
C VAL A 381 -3.64 -5.43 4.85
N PRO A 382 -2.94 -6.58 4.75
CA PRO A 382 -1.58 -6.63 4.26
C PRO A 382 -1.52 -6.32 2.76
N VAL A 383 -0.58 -5.45 2.38
CA VAL A 383 -0.28 -5.16 0.96
C VAL A 383 1.18 -5.47 0.72
N ILE A 384 1.45 -6.45 -0.12
CA ILE A 384 2.78 -6.97 -0.42
C ILE A 384 3.14 -6.59 -1.85
N TYR A 385 4.26 -5.93 -2.03
CA TYR A 385 4.78 -5.57 -3.35
C TYR A 385 5.55 -6.72 -3.96
N TYR A 386 5.35 -7.04 -5.25
CA TYR A 386 6.03 -8.17 -5.91
C TYR A 386 7.54 -8.17 -5.63
N GLY A 387 8.06 -9.35 -5.32
CA GLY A 387 9.46 -9.57 -4.96
C GLY A 387 9.81 -9.22 -3.50
N GLU A 388 8.87 -8.67 -2.70
CA GLU A 388 9.05 -8.50 -1.27
C GLU A 388 9.14 -9.87 -0.57
N GLU A 389 8.34 -10.82 -1.02
CA GLU A 389 8.25 -12.18 -0.51
C GLU A 389 9.52 -13.03 -0.75
N ILE A 390 10.36 -12.64 -1.69
CA ILE A 390 11.68 -13.26 -1.91
C ILE A 390 12.85 -12.37 -1.46
N GLY A 391 12.54 -11.17 -0.94
CA GLY A 391 13.53 -10.21 -0.48
C GLY A 391 14.38 -9.59 -1.59
N MET A 392 13.79 -9.32 -2.76
CA MET A 392 14.48 -8.61 -3.86
C MET A 392 15.05 -7.29 -3.37
N GLU A 393 16.29 -7.00 -3.76
CA GLU A 393 16.98 -5.75 -3.43
C GLU A 393 16.76 -4.66 -4.48
N ASN A 394 16.98 -3.41 -4.09
CA ASN A 394 17.11 -2.33 -5.05
C ASN A 394 18.32 -2.58 -5.95
N VAL A 395 18.17 -2.37 -7.23
CA VAL A 395 19.28 -2.44 -8.20
C VAL A 395 19.91 -1.06 -8.36
N ASN A 396 21.22 -0.99 -8.33
CA ASN A 396 21.94 0.25 -8.60
C ASN A 396 21.92 0.53 -10.11
N ILE A 397 21.09 1.49 -10.53
CA ILE A 397 20.97 1.90 -11.93
C ILE A 397 21.74 3.22 -12.13
N PRO A 398 22.75 3.24 -13.00
CA PRO A 398 23.48 4.47 -13.32
C PRO A 398 22.54 5.54 -13.89
N LYS A 399 22.82 6.81 -13.59
CA LYS A 399 21.96 7.94 -14.06
C LYS A 399 21.70 7.96 -15.57
N LYS A 400 22.69 7.57 -16.37
CA LYS A 400 22.58 7.52 -17.84
C LYS A 400 21.59 6.48 -18.33
N ASP A 401 21.37 5.43 -17.53
CA ASP A 401 20.52 4.29 -17.85
C ASP A 401 19.14 4.38 -17.14
N ALA A 402 18.95 5.43 -16.30
CA ALA A 402 17.70 5.68 -15.61
C ALA A 402 16.61 6.11 -16.58
N LYS A 403 15.46 5.47 -16.49
CA LYS A 403 14.27 5.71 -17.32
C LYS A 403 13.20 6.52 -16.57
N ASP A 404 13.22 6.51 -15.23
CA ASP A 404 12.29 7.26 -14.40
C ASP A 404 12.36 8.78 -14.68
N PRO A 405 11.26 9.45 -15.06
CA PRO A 405 11.22 10.88 -15.34
C PRO A 405 11.66 11.74 -14.14
N ILE A 406 11.40 11.31 -12.90
CA ILE A 406 11.86 12.01 -11.69
C ILE A 406 13.39 12.04 -11.63
N SER A 407 14.06 10.97 -12.01
CA SER A 407 15.52 10.90 -12.06
C SER A 407 16.10 11.93 -13.03
N ALA A 408 15.46 12.13 -14.19
CA ALA A 408 15.87 13.11 -15.17
C ALA A 408 15.73 14.54 -14.64
N MET A 409 14.65 14.85 -13.93
CA MET A 409 14.37 16.17 -13.36
C MET A 409 15.31 16.53 -12.19
N MET A 410 15.79 15.53 -11.45
CA MET A 410 16.66 15.72 -10.28
C MET A 410 18.17 15.62 -10.60
N LYS A 411 18.55 15.76 -11.86
CA LYS A 411 19.98 15.65 -12.31
C LYS A 411 20.93 16.59 -11.56
N SER A 412 20.47 17.76 -11.15
CA SER A 412 21.26 18.77 -10.43
C SER A 412 21.50 18.50 -8.95
N VAL A 413 20.76 17.54 -8.34
CA VAL A 413 20.93 17.22 -6.91
C VAL A 413 22.21 16.41 -6.71
N PRO A 414 23.18 16.85 -5.86
CA PRO A 414 24.41 16.12 -5.59
C PRO A 414 24.16 14.71 -5.01
N GLN A 415 25.01 13.74 -5.37
CA GLN A 415 24.83 12.34 -5.01
C GLN A 415 24.81 12.10 -3.48
N PHE A 416 25.61 12.85 -2.71
CA PHE A 416 25.63 12.73 -1.25
C PHE A 416 24.32 13.18 -0.59
N ILE A 417 23.60 14.14 -1.18
CA ILE A 417 22.28 14.58 -0.74
C ILE A 417 21.25 13.50 -1.10
N ARG A 418 21.29 12.96 -2.33
CA ARG A 418 20.37 11.92 -2.79
C ARG A 418 20.35 10.68 -1.87
N LYS A 419 21.54 10.24 -1.43
CA LYS A 419 21.68 9.07 -0.52
C LYS A 419 21.04 9.27 0.85
N LYS A 420 20.79 10.52 1.26
CA LYS A 420 20.19 10.87 2.57
C LYS A 420 18.68 11.09 2.50
N LEU A 421 18.10 11.14 1.30
CA LEU A 421 16.67 11.34 1.15
C LEU A 421 15.93 10.02 1.49
N PRO A 422 14.80 10.10 2.18
CA PRO A 422 14.03 8.92 2.57
C PRO A 422 13.34 8.25 1.38
N VAL A 423 13.16 8.96 0.26
CA VAL A 423 12.55 8.46 -0.97
C VAL A 423 13.58 8.34 -2.09
N PRO A 424 13.48 7.35 -3.00
CA PRO A 424 14.37 7.26 -4.14
C PRO A 424 14.11 8.42 -5.10
N LEU A 425 15.16 9.05 -5.60
CA LEU A 425 15.07 10.00 -6.71
C LEU A 425 15.14 9.30 -8.08
N ASN A 426 15.16 8.00 -8.08
CA ASN A 426 15.06 7.10 -9.23
C ASN A 426 14.26 5.88 -8.79
N ARG A 427 13.00 5.79 -9.19
CA ARG A 427 12.10 4.70 -8.83
C ARG A 427 12.44 3.39 -9.57
N ASP A 428 13.21 3.46 -10.68
CA ASP A 428 13.65 2.26 -11.40
C ASP A 428 14.34 1.26 -10.49
N VAL A 429 15.07 1.73 -9.46
CA VAL A 429 15.81 0.87 -8.54
C VAL A 429 14.93 -0.20 -7.85
N CYS A 430 13.65 0.08 -7.64
CA CYS A 430 12.70 -0.83 -7.03
C CYS A 430 11.70 -1.45 -8.02
N ARG A 431 11.73 -1.02 -9.32
CA ARG A 431 10.84 -1.48 -10.39
C ARG A 431 11.45 -2.57 -11.28
N THR A 432 12.57 -3.15 -10.87
CA THR A 432 13.33 -4.15 -11.63
C THR A 432 12.55 -5.45 -11.80
N PRO A 433 12.84 -6.25 -12.86
CA PRO A 433 12.12 -7.47 -13.16
C PRO A 433 12.09 -8.48 -12.01
N MET A 434 10.96 -9.18 -11.86
CA MET A 434 10.78 -10.25 -10.89
C MET A 434 11.78 -11.39 -11.15
N GLN A 435 12.27 -12.01 -10.09
CA GLN A 435 13.27 -13.05 -10.12
C GLN A 435 12.62 -14.42 -9.88
N TRP A 436 12.31 -15.14 -10.98
CA TRP A 436 11.59 -16.41 -10.92
C TRP A 436 12.49 -17.60 -10.67
N ASP A 437 13.64 -17.64 -11.35
CA ASP A 437 14.56 -18.78 -11.34
C ASP A 437 16.03 -18.36 -11.54
N THR A 438 16.90 -19.34 -11.77
CA THR A 438 18.34 -19.12 -11.98
C THR A 438 18.76 -19.02 -13.44
N THR A 439 17.79 -19.08 -14.38
CA THR A 439 18.05 -18.99 -15.82
C THR A 439 18.40 -17.57 -16.26
N THR A 440 18.66 -17.39 -17.54
CA THR A 440 18.94 -16.07 -18.12
C THR A 440 17.80 -15.10 -17.78
N ASN A 441 18.17 -13.86 -17.40
CA ASN A 441 17.24 -12.83 -16.96
C ASN A 441 16.32 -13.27 -15.81
N ALA A 442 16.78 -14.23 -15.00
CA ALA A 442 16.04 -14.75 -13.84
C ALA A 442 14.64 -15.29 -14.20
N GLY A 443 14.45 -15.87 -15.38
CA GLY A 443 13.17 -16.40 -15.86
C GLY A 443 12.12 -15.33 -16.14
N PHE A 444 12.47 -14.06 -16.13
CA PHE A 444 11.56 -12.96 -16.47
C PHE A 444 11.29 -12.90 -17.98
N SER A 445 12.35 -12.98 -18.80
CA SER A 445 12.32 -12.86 -20.27
C SER A 445 13.48 -13.64 -20.88
N THR A 446 13.34 -14.08 -22.12
CA THR A 446 14.43 -14.71 -22.87
C THR A 446 15.36 -13.70 -23.53
N ILE A 447 14.94 -12.44 -23.64
CA ILE A 447 15.76 -11.34 -24.17
C ILE A 447 16.11 -10.31 -23.08
N LYS A 448 16.88 -9.29 -23.43
CA LYS A 448 17.30 -8.23 -22.49
C LYS A 448 16.09 -7.50 -21.92
N PRO A 449 15.87 -7.53 -20.59
CA PRO A 449 14.76 -6.80 -19.97
C PRO A 449 14.90 -5.28 -20.07
N TRP A 450 13.78 -4.58 -19.95
CA TRP A 450 13.70 -3.12 -19.98
C TRP A 450 14.50 -2.42 -18.85
N LEU A 451 14.65 -3.07 -17.70
CA LEU A 451 15.54 -2.73 -16.59
C LEU A 451 16.44 -3.92 -16.23
N PRO A 452 17.62 -3.69 -15.62
CA PRO A 452 18.52 -4.77 -15.27
C PRO A 452 17.96 -5.68 -14.17
N ILE A 453 18.32 -6.95 -14.23
CA ILE A 453 18.07 -7.95 -13.17
C ILE A 453 18.96 -7.65 -11.95
N GLY A 454 18.48 -7.93 -10.75
CA GLY A 454 19.25 -7.81 -9.52
C GLY A 454 20.45 -8.74 -9.48
N ALA A 455 21.55 -8.28 -8.93
CA ALA A 455 22.76 -9.10 -8.76
C ALA A 455 22.54 -10.29 -7.78
N ASP A 456 21.49 -10.21 -6.96
CA ASP A 456 21.06 -11.20 -5.99
C ASP A 456 20.16 -12.31 -6.58
N ALA A 457 19.85 -12.27 -7.89
CA ALA A 457 18.88 -13.16 -8.54
C ALA A 457 19.19 -14.65 -8.39
N LYS A 458 20.48 -15.03 -8.34
CA LYS A 458 20.85 -16.45 -8.14
C LYS A 458 20.45 -17.00 -6.77
N GLN A 459 20.36 -16.15 -5.75
CA GLN A 459 20.02 -16.53 -4.38
C GLN A 459 18.60 -16.14 -4.01
N ARG A 460 18.11 -15.03 -4.56
CA ARG A 460 16.80 -14.45 -4.24
C ARG A 460 15.85 -14.57 -5.40
N ASN A 461 15.50 -15.80 -5.73
CA ASN A 461 14.49 -16.11 -6.75
C ASN A 461 13.49 -17.11 -6.19
N VAL A 462 12.34 -17.21 -6.85
CA VAL A 462 11.24 -18.09 -6.44
C VAL A 462 11.68 -19.55 -6.39
N GLN A 463 12.31 -20.04 -7.47
CA GLN A 463 12.72 -21.44 -7.58
C GLN A 463 13.67 -21.89 -6.46
N THR A 464 14.73 -21.12 -6.22
CA THR A 464 15.71 -21.44 -5.17
C THR A 464 15.10 -21.39 -3.78
N GLN A 465 14.24 -20.41 -3.50
CA GLN A 465 13.63 -20.27 -2.20
C GLN A 465 12.48 -21.25 -1.95
N ALA A 466 11.82 -21.75 -2.99
CA ALA A 466 10.72 -22.71 -2.84
C ALA A 466 11.16 -24.03 -2.18
N VAL A 467 12.39 -24.46 -2.41
CA VAL A 467 12.93 -25.71 -1.84
C VAL A 467 13.58 -25.53 -0.46
N ASP A 468 13.84 -24.30 -0.03
CA ASP A 468 14.39 -23.99 1.30
C ASP A 468 13.26 -23.69 2.29
N SER A 469 12.99 -24.60 3.20
CA SER A 469 11.89 -24.51 4.18
C SER A 469 11.96 -23.29 5.11
N ILE A 470 13.15 -22.73 5.32
CA ILE A 470 13.36 -21.54 6.18
C ILE A 470 13.55 -20.26 5.37
N SER A 471 13.35 -20.30 4.05
CA SER A 471 13.45 -19.13 3.17
C SER A 471 12.43 -18.04 3.53
N LEU A 472 12.65 -16.84 3.02
CA LEU A 472 11.68 -15.76 3.16
C LEU A 472 10.40 -16.07 2.39
N LEU A 473 10.49 -16.66 1.19
CA LEU A 473 9.33 -17.11 0.40
C LEU A 473 8.44 -18.07 1.19
N ASN A 474 9.02 -19.12 1.75
CA ASN A 474 8.25 -20.10 2.52
C ASN A 474 7.75 -19.52 3.85
N THR A 475 8.45 -18.52 4.43
CA THR A 475 7.93 -17.76 5.57
C THR A 475 6.66 -17.00 5.20
N TYR A 476 6.65 -16.27 4.07
CA TYR A 476 5.44 -15.58 3.57
C TYR A 476 4.32 -16.57 3.27
N ARG A 477 4.61 -17.66 2.54
CA ARG A 477 3.62 -18.70 2.21
C ARG A 477 2.96 -19.26 3.48
N ASN A 478 3.73 -19.69 4.44
CA ASN A 478 3.22 -20.27 5.69
C ASN A 478 2.39 -19.27 6.49
N LEU A 479 2.79 -18.00 6.54
CA LEU A 479 2.06 -16.95 7.26
C LEU A 479 0.79 -16.52 6.53
N LEU A 480 0.77 -16.50 5.20
CA LEU A 480 -0.42 -16.24 4.40
C LEU A 480 -1.47 -17.33 4.62
N HIS A 481 -1.07 -18.61 4.56
CA HIS A 481 -1.96 -19.73 4.86
C HIS A 481 -2.42 -19.75 6.33
N LEU A 482 -1.52 -19.42 7.27
CA LEU A 482 -1.90 -19.27 8.67
C LEU A 482 -2.97 -18.19 8.85
N ARG A 483 -2.76 -17.02 8.22
CA ARG A 483 -3.74 -15.92 8.27
C ARG A 483 -5.07 -16.32 7.66
N ASP A 484 -5.05 -17.06 6.54
CA ASP A 484 -6.27 -17.54 5.88
C ASP A 484 -7.04 -18.53 6.75
N SER A 485 -6.35 -19.45 7.42
CA SER A 485 -6.95 -20.47 8.30
C SER A 485 -7.43 -19.95 9.66
N VAL A 486 -6.94 -18.79 10.13
CA VAL A 486 -7.23 -18.24 11.46
C VAL A 486 -8.04 -16.95 11.35
N THR A 487 -9.37 -17.06 11.46
CA THR A 487 -10.31 -15.92 11.38
C THR A 487 -9.90 -14.75 12.30
N THR A 488 -9.40 -15.04 13.49
CA THR A 488 -8.93 -14.00 14.42
C THR A 488 -7.80 -13.15 13.86
N LEU A 489 -6.92 -13.71 13.03
CA LEU A 489 -5.86 -12.95 12.37
C LEU A 489 -6.40 -12.07 11.22
N LYS A 490 -7.50 -12.46 10.57
CA LYS A 490 -8.19 -11.66 9.55
C LYS A 490 -9.03 -10.54 10.19
N CYS A 491 -9.95 -10.89 11.08
CA CYS A 491 -11.05 -10.03 11.53
C CYS A 491 -10.89 -9.48 12.96
N GLY A 492 -10.01 -10.08 13.78
CA GLY A 492 -9.93 -9.76 15.20
C GLY A 492 -9.32 -8.39 15.49
N ASP A 493 -9.67 -7.85 16.64
CA ASP A 493 -9.04 -6.66 17.21
C ASP A 493 -7.60 -6.94 17.66
N ILE A 494 -6.84 -5.88 17.93
CA ILE A 494 -5.46 -5.97 18.39
C ILE A 494 -5.25 -5.17 19.67
N ILE A 495 -4.65 -5.80 20.67
CA ILE A 495 -4.32 -5.16 21.96
C ILE A 495 -2.83 -5.32 22.20
N VAL A 496 -2.12 -4.20 22.23
CA VAL A 496 -0.68 -4.19 22.55
C VAL A 496 -0.51 -4.44 24.04
N ASN A 497 0.34 -5.41 24.40
CA ASN A 497 0.75 -5.65 25.77
C ASN A 497 2.21 -5.22 26.03
N ASN A 498 2.67 -5.28 27.26
CA ASN A 498 4.01 -4.86 27.66
C ASN A 498 4.96 -6.01 27.99
N VAL A 499 4.55 -7.26 27.78
CA VAL A 499 5.38 -8.45 28.04
C VAL A 499 6.64 -8.37 27.18
N GLY A 500 7.79 -8.51 27.81
CA GLY A 500 9.09 -8.45 27.13
C GLY A 500 9.52 -7.06 26.64
N LYS A 501 8.79 -5.97 26.91
CA LYS A 501 9.11 -4.59 26.44
C LYS A 501 10.55 -4.18 26.77
N LYS A 502 11.02 -4.43 28.00
CA LYS A 502 12.41 -4.11 28.43
C LYS A 502 13.46 -4.95 27.70
N ARG A 503 13.11 -6.10 27.12
CA ARG A 503 13.97 -7.05 26.39
C ARG A 503 13.90 -6.88 24.86
N LYS A 504 13.38 -5.76 24.35
CA LYS A 504 13.20 -5.47 22.91
C LYS A 504 12.24 -6.44 22.22
N VAL A 505 11.24 -6.93 22.92
CA VAL A 505 10.15 -7.74 22.38
C VAL A 505 8.94 -6.84 22.10
N LEU A 506 8.32 -7.02 20.94
CA LEU A 506 6.97 -6.58 20.65
C LEU A 506 6.03 -7.72 20.97
N SER A 507 4.97 -7.44 21.72
CA SER A 507 3.92 -8.43 22.00
C SER A 507 2.54 -7.78 21.92
N TYR A 508 1.59 -8.53 21.40
CA TYR A 508 0.19 -8.14 21.28
C TYR A 508 -0.73 -9.35 21.26
N LEU A 509 -1.97 -9.10 21.64
CA LEU A 509 -3.10 -10.02 21.58
C LEU A 509 -3.92 -9.73 20.33
N ARG A 510 -4.32 -10.75 19.60
CA ARG A 510 -5.40 -10.73 18.61
C ARG A 510 -6.60 -11.43 19.20
N HIS A 511 -7.76 -10.79 19.17
CA HIS A 511 -8.98 -11.29 19.79
C HIS A 511 -10.17 -11.20 18.81
N TYR A 512 -10.94 -12.28 18.70
CA TYR A 512 -12.18 -12.33 17.92
C TYR A 512 -13.13 -13.35 18.54
N LYS A 513 -14.32 -12.90 19.00
CA LYS A 513 -15.25 -13.73 19.79
C LYS A 513 -14.49 -14.33 20.98
N ASP A 514 -14.53 -15.65 21.16
CA ASP A 514 -13.88 -16.36 22.26
C ASP A 514 -12.45 -16.82 21.94
N ALA A 515 -11.93 -16.47 20.76
CA ALA A 515 -10.60 -16.90 20.31
C ALA A 515 -9.54 -15.81 20.52
N GLU A 516 -8.48 -16.16 21.23
CA GLU A 516 -7.35 -15.30 21.56
C GLU A 516 -6.03 -15.89 21.05
N TYR A 517 -5.23 -15.01 20.40
CA TYR A 517 -3.92 -15.36 19.88
C TYR A 517 -2.89 -14.31 20.32
N TYR A 518 -1.84 -14.77 20.97
CA TYR A 518 -0.74 -13.94 21.44
C TYR A 518 0.43 -14.04 20.47
N VAL A 519 0.97 -12.89 20.05
CA VAL A 519 2.13 -12.80 19.18
C VAL A 519 3.28 -12.17 19.93
N PHE A 520 4.44 -12.83 19.89
CA PHE A 520 5.69 -12.33 20.47
C PHE A 520 6.77 -12.27 19.41
N MET A 521 7.52 -11.17 19.37
CA MET A 521 8.51 -10.88 18.32
C MET A 521 9.77 -10.28 18.93
N ASN A 522 10.91 -10.93 18.76
CA ASN A 522 12.20 -10.50 19.30
C ASN A 522 12.95 -9.61 18.27
N PHE A 523 13.07 -8.32 18.52
CA PHE A 523 13.79 -7.37 17.68
C PHE A 523 15.30 -7.29 18.02
N SER A 524 15.83 -8.21 18.82
CA SER A 524 17.23 -8.20 19.25
C SER A 524 18.07 -9.28 18.59
N LYS A 525 19.40 -9.11 18.64
CA LYS A 525 20.41 -10.11 18.23
C LYS A 525 20.69 -11.18 19.28
N ARG A 526 19.93 -11.21 20.38
CA ARG A 526 20.14 -12.11 21.50
C ARG A 526 18.91 -12.99 21.67
N LYS A 527 19.09 -14.21 22.13
CA LYS A 527 18.02 -15.06 22.66
C LYS A 527 17.31 -14.33 23.79
N VAL A 528 16.00 -14.42 23.86
CA VAL A 528 15.16 -13.85 24.93
C VAL A 528 14.29 -14.95 25.49
N GLU A 529 14.24 -15.05 26.81
CA GLU A 529 13.36 -15.93 27.55
C GLU A 529 12.40 -15.06 28.38
N LEU A 530 11.10 -15.30 28.26
CA LEU A 530 10.06 -14.57 28.95
C LEU A 530 9.23 -15.55 29.77
N PRO A 531 9.01 -15.29 31.06
CA PRO A 531 8.06 -16.08 31.84
C PRO A 531 6.63 -15.83 31.32
N ASN A 532 5.76 -16.79 31.48
CA ASN A 532 4.34 -16.68 31.18
C ASN A 532 3.64 -15.77 32.21
N GLU A 533 3.88 -14.46 32.10
CA GLU A 533 3.30 -13.45 33.00
C GLU A 533 1.77 -13.36 32.90
N VAL A 534 1.17 -13.85 31.79
CA VAL A 534 -0.28 -13.82 31.59
C VAL A 534 -1.00 -15.00 32.24
N ARG A 535 -0.26 -16.00 32.78
CA ARG A 535 -0.79 -17.19 33.47
C ARG A 535 -1.90 -17.92 32.72
N MET A 536 -1.76 -18.03 31.40
CA MET A 536 -2.68 -18.71 30.51
C MET A 536 -2.07 -20.01 29.99
N LEU A 537 -2.91 -20.98 29.67
CA LEU A 537 -2.51 -22.17 28.92
C LEU A 537 -2.43 -21.81 27.43
N PHE A 538 -1.35 -22.19 26.78
CA PHE A 538 -1.11 -21.91 25.37
C PHE A 538 -0.80 -23.17 24.57
N SER A 539 -1.27 -23.20 23.33
CA SER A 539 -0.74 -24.07 22.28
C SER A 539 0.01 -23.24 21.23
N THR A 540 1.18 -23.71 20.83
CA THR A 540 1.95 -23.08 19.76
C THR A 540 1.32 -23.41 18.41
N ILE A 541 1.00 -22.38 17.62
CA ILE A 541 0.45 -22.55 16.27
C ILE A 541 1.44 -22.16 15.17
N TYR A 542 2.44 -21.32 15.50
CA TYR A 542 3.48 -20.95 14.57
C TYR A 542 4.75 -20.51 15.29
N THR A 543 5.91 -20.93 14.76
CA THR A 543 7.24 -20.46 15.17
C THR A 543 7.98 -19.94 13.94
N LEU A 544 8.65 -18.80 14.08
CA LEU A 544 9.38 -18.18 12.99
C LEU A 544 10.73 -18.89 12.76
N ASN A 545 11.39 -19.30 13.83
CA ASN A 545 12.66 -20.01 13.79
C ASN A 545 12.56 -21.34 14.58
N THR A 546 13.34 -22.33 14.23
CA THR A 546 13.31 -23.68 14.83
C THR A 546 13.54 -23.68 16.35
N GLY A 547 14.28 -22.69 16.89
CA GLY A 547 14.52 -22.58 18.33
C GLY A 547 13.52 -21.70 19.08
N ASP A 548 12.51 -21.15 18.41
CA ASP A 548 11.43 -20.43 19.07
C ASP A 548 10.43 -21.45 19.63
N ASN A 549 10.10 -21.36 20.93
CA ASN A 549 9.18 -22.32 21.54
C ASN A 549 8.46 -21.74 22.78
N PHE A 550 7.44 -22.46 23.24
CA PHE A 550 6.78 -22.26 24.51
C PHE A 550 6.78 -23.60 25.27
N THR A 551 7.54 -23.68 26.35
CA THR A 551 7.68 -24.88 27.18
C THR A 551 7.89 -24.48 28.63
N ASN A 552 7.37 -25.26 29.58
CA ASN A 552 7.55 -25.03 31.03
C ASN A 552 7.26 -23.57 31.47
N ASP A 553 6.21 -22.98 30.93
CA ASP A 553 5.83 -21.58 31.17
C ASP A 553 6.87 -20.52 30.75
N ILE A 554 7.77 -20.88 29.86
CA ILE A 554 8.78 -19.95 29.31
C ILE A 554 8.56 -19.83 27.80
N ILE A 555 8.45 -18.60 27.33
CA ILE A 555 8.49 -18.26 25.91
C ILE A 555 9.94 -18.01 25.55
N THR A 556 10.49 -18.86 24.73
CA THR A 556 11.86 -18.71 24.19
C THR A 556 11.81 -18.15 22.79
N LEU A 557 12.53 -17.06 22.55
CA LEU A 557 12.67 -16.41 21.25
C LEU A 557 14.14 -16.30 20.86
N THR A 558 14.51 -16.90 19.76
CA THR A 558 15.84 -16.79 19.17
C THR A 558 16.10 -15.36 18.66
N PRO A 559 17.33 -15.00 18.24
CA PRO A 559 17.60 -13.73 17.58
C PRO A 559 16.66 -13.49 16.39
N TYR A 560 15.95 -12.37 16.39
CA TYR A 560 14.92 -12.05 15.39
C TYR A 560 13.84 -13.12 15.23
N GLY A 561 13.60 -13.92 16.27
CA GLY A 561 12.58 -14.95 16.31
C GLY A 561 11.20 -14.42 16.68
N GLY A 562 10.19 -15.24 16.50
CA GLY A 562 8.82 -14.92 16.84
C GLY A 562 7.91 -16.15 16.95
N ILE A 563 6.85 -16.02 17.71
CA ILE A 563 5.91 -17.12 17.99
C ILE A 563 4.48 -16.60 18.01
N VAL A 564 3.56 -17.43 17.53
CA VAL A 564 2.11 -17.21 17.67
C VAL A 564 1.54 -18.34 18.54
N LEU A 565 0.90 -17.95 19.63
CA LEU A 565 0.32 -18.83 20.63
C LEU A 565 -1.20 -18.67 20.65
N LYS A 566 -1.95 -19.77 20.60
CA LYS A 566 -3.39 -19.80 20.83
C LYS A 566 -3.65 -19.98 22.32
N CYS A 567 -4.47 -19.13 22.92
CA CYS A 567 -4.92 -19.27 24.29
C CYS A 567 -5.92 -20.44 24.41
N GLN A 568 -5.75 -21.27 25.44
CA GLN A 568 -6.61 -22.41 25.75
C GLN A 568 -7.46 -22.16 27.01
N GLY A 569 -7.26 -21.03 27.69
CA GLY A 569 -7.94 -20.67 28.93
C GLY A 569 -6.98 -20.35 30.07
N PRO A 570 -7.49 -19.93 31.24
CA PRO A 570 -6.68 -19.62 32.40
C PRO A 570 -6.03 -20.89 32.99
N LYS A 571 -4.81 -20.76 33.48
CA LYS A 571 -4.13 -21.78 34.27
C LYS A 571 -4.86 -21.95 35.63
N GLY A 572 -5.34 -23.13 35.95
CA GLY A 572 -5.89 -23.45 37.28
C GLY A 572 -7.36 -23.87 37.35
N GLN A 573 -8.06 -24.01 36.20
CA GLN A 573 -9.43 -24.56 36.19
C GLN A 573 -9.55 -26.04 35.80
N SER A 574 -8.47 -26.76 35.55
CA SER A 574 -8.53 -28.17 35.09
C SER A 574 -8.14 -29.23 36.09
N ASP A 575 -7.70 -28.91 37.33
CA ASP A 575 -7.16 -29.94 38.24
C ASP A 575 -7.99 -30.18 39.53
N ASP A 576 -9.11 -29.47 39.74
CA ASP A 576 -9.92 -29.68 40.98
C ASP A 576 -11.25 -30.46 40.78
N LEU A 577 -11.45 -31.13 39.63
CA LEU A 577 -12.69 -31.90 39.38
C LEU A 577 -12.53 -33.42 39.44
N ASN A 578 -11.40 -33.93 39.93
CA ASN A 578 -11.28 -35.36 40.22
C ASN A 578 -10.64 -35.62 41.60
N TYR A 579 -11.38 -35.38 42.67
CA TYR A 579 -11.25 -36.13 43.91
C TYR A 579 -12.40 -35.77 44.85
N LYS A 580 -13.50 -36.51 44.75
CA LYS A 580 -14.35 -37.01 45.84
C LYS A 580 -15.43 -37.89 45.23
N GLY A 581 -15.07 -39.13 45.05
CA GLY A 581 -16.00 -40.24 45.02
C GLY A 581 -15.79 -41.01 46.29
N GLU A 582 -16.76 -40.94 47.14
CA GLU A 582 -17.24 -41.99 48.04
C GLU A 582 -18.67 -41.64 48.37
#